data_ee15ccdcd8035608c73f852b3b984b3b
#
_entry.id   ee15ccdcd8035608c73f852b3b984b3b
#
_cell.length_a   1.000
_cell.length_b   1.000
_cell.length_c   1.000
_cell.angle_alpha   90.00
_cell.angle_beta   90.00
_cell.angle_gamma   90.00
#
_symmetry.space_group_name_H-M   'P 1'
#
loop_
_entity.id
_entity.type
_entity.pdbx_description
1 polymer ?
#
loop_
_entity_poly.entity_id
_entity_poly.type
_entity_poly.pdbx_seq_one_letter_code
_entity_poly.pdbx_strand_id
1 'polypeptide(L)'
;MLTATLTPAVGQRPAAPGSEPEIHIPLHTLRGEARIWADRLLSAFNGKQIDGVEWSMKFSAAGLVGNRFMLGIQRDHWHQLDLATLSQLLAIPQSLWMRMVQDMEQARAMFFAYEPDEGAGTYRVYLEFMPAPEALRQHGVLPLGCGYKWHPATQREAAITAYRMRHLESPAAFNQHLDPYLAKLRNPVLRQVAEGIVQQASAQADPCGFMFLEVEEADTRRDSFTLTFRGADLPLRAFIPDLLRLAASLALAESEVLGFLLPDEPRSLYSLAAGTARDGHEFLTVYYD
;
A
#
# COMPACT_ATOMS: atom_id res chain seq x y z
N MET A 1 -22.43 -23.92 -7.35
CA MET A 1 -21.99 -23.42 -6.04
C MET A 1 -20.48 -23.24 -6.12
N LEU A 2 -20.00 -22.05 -6.47
CA LEU A 2 -18.60 -21.69 -6.46
C LEU A 2 -18.37 -20.94 -5.14
N THR A 3 -17.82 -21.63 -4.16
CA THR A 3 -17.24 -21.03 -2.97
C THR A 3 -15.99 -20.27 -3.42
N ALA A 4 -16.16 -18.98 -3.70
CA ALA A 4 -15.03 -18.08 -3.89
C ALA A 4 -14.35 -17.90 -2.53
N THR A 5 -13.30 -18.65 -2.29
CA THR A 5 -12.34 -18.39 -1.22
C THR A 5 -11.68 -17.06 -1.59
N LEU A 6 -12.12 -15.97 -0.94
CA LEU A 6 -11.49 -14.66 -1.06
C LEU A 6 -10.10 -14.77 -0.45
N THR A 7 -9.10 -14.94 -1.30
CA THR A 7 -7.69 -14.81 -0.90
C THR A 7 -7.49 -13.38 -0.39
N PRO A 8 -6.84 -13.17 0.76
CA PRO A 8 -6.58 -11.84 1.28
C PRO A 8 -5.84 -10.97 0.28
N ALA A 9 -6.07 -9.65 0.34
CA ALA A 9 -5.56 -8.64 -0.60
C ALA A 9 -4.03 -8.47 -0.59
N VAL A 10 -3.34 -9.15 0.28
CA VAL A 10 -1.86 -9.19 0.33
C VAL A 10 -1.40 -10.45 -0.37
N GLY A 11 -0.52 -10.32 -1.37
CA GLY A 11 0.04 -11.43 -2.13
C GLY A 11 0.72 -12.44 -1.20
N GLN A 12 0.01 -13.50 -0.84
CA GLN A 12 0.55 -14.57 -0.01
C GLN A 12 0.99 -15.74 -0.89
N ARG A 13 2.30 -15.97 -0.96
CA ARG A 13 2.79 -17.34 -1.06
C ARG A 13 2.64 -17.97 0.34
N PRO A 14 1.96 -19.12 0.49
CA PRO A 14 1.94 -19.82 1.77
C PRO A 14 3.39 -20.15 2.16
N ALA A 15 3.82 -19.68 3.31
CA ALA A 15 5.10 -20.07 3.88
C ALA A 15 5.12 -21.60 4.07
N ALA A 16 6.26 -22.22 3.80
CA ALA A 16 6.45 -23.64 4.06
C ALA A 16 6.24 -23.89 5.58
N PRO A 17 5.54 -24.97 5.98
CA PRO A 17 5.26 -25.24 7.36
C PRO A 17 6.58 -25.48 8.12
N GLY A 18 6.89 -24.62 9.10
CA GLY A 18 7.98 -24.83 10.06
C GLY A 18 9.12 -23.83 10.05
N SER A 19 9.17 -22.84 9.16
CA SER A 19 10.10 -21.71 9.27
C SER A 19 9.35 -20.48 9.79
N GLU A 20 9.77 -19.94 10.92
CA GLU A 20 9.38 -18.58 11.30
C GLU A 20 9.84 -17.66 10.15
N PRO A 21 8.96 -16.86 9.55
CA PRO A 21 9.38 -15.93 8.51
C PRO A 21 10.32 -14.91 9.16
N GLU A 22 11.60 -15.05 8.91
CA GLU A 22 12.56 -14.00 9.25
C GLU A 22 12.24 -12.83 8.31
N ILE A 23 11.70 -11.76 8.89
CA ILE A 23 11.30 -10.57 8.13
C ILE A 23 12.58 -9.88 7.68
N HIS A 24 13.14 -10.29 6.54
CA HIS A 24 14.27 -9.63 5.91
C HIS A 24 13.81 -8.33 5.24
N ILE A 25 13.85 -7.26 6.02
CA ILE A 25 13.58 -5.91 5.49
C ILE A 25 14.92 -5.27 5.11
N PRO A 26 15.18 -4.94 3.83
CA PRO A 26 16.39 -4.27 3.41
C PRO A 26 16.42 -2.81 3.92
N LEU A 27 16.54 -2.66 5.24
CA LEU A 27 16.68 -1.36 5.89
C LEU A 27 18.08 -0.76 5.70
N HIS A 28 18.94 -1.37 4.89
CA HIS A 28 20.33 -0.97 4.72
C HIS A 28 20.50 0.45 4.15
N THR A 29 19.48 0.96 3.46
CA THR A 29 19.49 2.33 2.95
C THR A 29 18.95 3.35 3.95
N LEU A 30 18.22 2.92 5.00
CA LEU A 30 17.78 3.80 6.07
C LEU A 30 18.93 4.10 7.03
N ARG A 31 19.07 5.37 7.42
CA ARG A 31 20.10 5.83 8.35
C ARG A 31 19.50 6.78 9.39
N GLY A 32 20.27 7.02 10.46
CA GLY A 32 19.90 7.97 11.48
C GLY A 32 18.55 7.69 12.14
N GLU A 33 17.75 8.71 12.30
CA GLU A 33 16.46 8.65 12.99
C GLU A 33 15.45 7.77 12.25
N ALA A 34 15.41 7.84 10.92
CA ALA A 34 14.53 7.00 10.10
C ALA A 34 14.76 5.51 10.36
N ARG A 35 16.03 5.08 10.51
CA ARG A 35 16.36 3.70 10.83
C ARG A 35 15.86 3.29 12.21
N ILE A 36 16.01 4.15 13.21
CA ILE A 36 15.56 3.89 14.59
C ILE A 36 14.05 3.65 14.63
N TRP A 37 13.27 4.46 13.93
CA TRP A 37 11.82 4.32 13.91
C TRP A 37 11.36 3.10 13.11
N ALA A 38 12.01 2.78 12.00
CA ALA A 38 11.74 1.55 11.26
C ALA A 38 12.02 0.30 12.12
N ASP A 39 13.18 0.24 12.76
CA ASP A 39 13.57 -0.86 13.67
C ASP A 39 12.62 -0.97 14.86
N ARG A 40 12.11 0.15 15.39
CA ARG A 40 11.11 0.14 16.47
C ARG A 40 9.81 -0.53 16.03
N LEU A 41 9.31 -0.21 14.82
CA LEU A 41 8.13 -0.87 14.28
C LEU A 41 8.36 -2.37 14.13
N LEU A 42 9.49 -2.77 13.55
CA LEU A 42 9.81 -4.19 13.36
C LEU A 42 9.95 -4.94 14.69
N SER A 43 10.62 -4.33 15.65
CA SER A 43 10.81 -4.92 16.99
C SER A 43 9.46 -5.14 17.71
N ALA A 44 8.46 -4.32 17.44
CA ALA A 44 7.11 -4.47 18.00
C ALA A 44 6.44 -5.78 17.56
N PHE A 45 6.86 -6.32 16.41
CA PHE A 45 6.31 -7.55 15.82
C PHE A 45 7.26 -8.75 15.90
N ASN A 46 8.39 -8.61 16.58
CA ASN A 46 9.32 -9.73 16.78
C ASN A 46 8.63 -10.89 17.51
N GLY A 47 8.75 -12.11 16.97
CA GLY A 47 8.09 -13.31 17.50
C GLY A 47 6.55 -13.32 17.34
N LYS A 48 5.99 -12.43 16.51
CA LYS A 48 4.56 -12.41 16.15
C LYS A 48 4.36 -13.02 14.77
N GLN A 49 3.20 -13.67 14.58
CA GLN A 49 2.82 -14.13 13.27
C GLN A 49 2.42 -12.94 12.39
N ILE A 50 3.10 -12.79 11.28
CA ILE A 50 2.82 -11.81 10.23
C ILE A 50 2.23 -12.58 9.05
N ASP A 51 1.05 -12.14 8.59
CA ASP A 51 0.32 -12.79 7.50
C ASP A 51 0.72 -12.27 6.12
N GLY A 52 1.41 -11.14 6.07
CA GLY A 52 1.94 -10.59 4.82
C GLY A 52 2.87 -9.42 5.05
N VAL A 53 3.83 -9.27 4.16
CA VAL A 53 4.74 -8.13 4.08
C VAL A 53 4.59 -7.50 2.71
N GLU A 54 4.46 -6.19 2.67
CA GLU A 54 4.34 -5.40 1.46
C GLU A 54 5.44 -4.36 1.41
N TRP A 55 6.05 -4.21 0.25
CA TRP A 55 7.01 -3.16 -0.05
C TRP A 55 6.42 -2.16 -1.01
N SER A 56 6.88 -0.92 -0.95
CA SER A 56 6.48 0.03 -1.98
C SER A 56 7.53 1.10 -2.22
N MET A 57 7.49 1.63 -3.44
CA MET A 57 8.25 2.78 -3.89
C MET A 57 7.31 3.85 -4.41
N LYS A 58 7.45 5.08 -3.93
CA LYS A 58 6.68 6.22 -4.38
C LYS A 58 7.57 7.19 -5.14
N PHE A 59 7.16 7.49 -6.37
CA PHE A 59 7.78 8.46 -7.26
C PHE A 59 6.95 9.74 -7.29
N SER A 60 7.56 10.89 -7.09
CA SER A 60 6.91 12.21 -7.22
C SER A 60 7.94 13.28 -7.50
N ALA A 61 7.50 14.47 -7.88
CA ALA A 61 8.40 15.63 -8.02
C ALA A 61 9.04 16.07 -6.68
N ALA A 62 8.47 15.65 -5.55
CA ALA A 62 9.06 15.88 -4.22
C ALA A 62 10.21 14.91 -3.89
N GLY A 63 10.40 13.86 -4.68
CA GLY A 63 11.47 12.89 -4.48
C GLY A 63 11.01 11.43 -4.64
N LEU A 64 11.96 10.51 -4.48
CA LEU A 64 11.76 9.08 -4.40
C LEU A 64 11.67 8.68 -2.92
N VAL A 65 10.56 8.04 -2.54
CA VAL A 65 10.41 7.44 -1.21
C VAL A 65 10.41 5.92 -1.36
N GLY A 66 11.56 5.33 -1.15
CA GLY A 66 11.77 3.87 -1.05
C GLY A 66 11.73 3.40 0.41
N ASN A 67 12.02 2.11 0.64
CA ASN A 67 12.00 1.49 1.98
C ASN A 67 10.70 1.70 2.76
N ARG A 68 9.61 1.90 2.05
CA ARG A 68 8.27 1.86 2.62
C ARG A 68 7.86 0.40 2.72
N PHE A 69 7.40 0.02 3.89
CA PHE A 69 6.91 -1.34 4.10
C PHE A 69 5.64 -1.36 4.94
N MET A 70 4.93 -2.46 4.83
CA MET A 70 3.70 -2.71 5.56
C MET A 70 3.65 -4.17 6.03
N LEU A 71 3.28 -4.38 7.29
CA LEU A 71 3.12 -5.70 7.93
C LEU A 71 1.63 -5.95 8.13
N GLY A 72 1.10 -7.01 7.54
CA GLY A 72 -0.31 -7.39 7.63
C GLY A 72 -0.56 -8.46 8.66
N ILE A 73 -1.61 -8.30 9.47
CA ILE A 73 -2.05 -9.27 10.48
C ILE A 73 -3.56 -9.47 10.34
N GLN A 74 -3.96 -10.71 10.07
CA GLN A 74 -5.36 -11.11 10.00
C GLN A 74 -6.00 -11.13 11.40
N ARG A 75 -7.31 -10.92 11.47
CA ARG A 75 -8.05 -10.83 12.74
C ARG A 75 -7.83 -12.03 13.65
N ASP A 76 -7.72 -13.22 13.10
CA ASP A 76 -7.52 -14.46 13.85
C ASP A 76 -6.20 -14.46 14.64
N HIS A 77 -5.23 -13.65 14.23
CA HIS A 77 -3.93 -13.52 14.88
C HIS A 77 -3.80 -12.30 15.80
N TRP A 78 -4.86 -11.48 15.96
CA TRP A 78 -4.79 -10.29 16.82
C TRP A 78 -4.64 -10.62 18.31
N HIS A 79 -5.04 -11.81 18.74
CA HIS A 79 -4.88 -12.27 20.13
C HIS A 79 -3.43 -12.27 20.62
N GLN A 80 -2.45 -12.32 19.71
CA GLN A 80 -1.03 -12.25 20.02
C GLN A 80 -0.52 -10.81 20.23
N LEU A 81 -1.34 -9.80 19.93
CA LEU A 81 -0.97 -8.39 20.01
C LEU A 81 -1.45 -7.80 21.34
N ASP A 82 -0.52 -7.23 22.11
CA ASP A 82 -0.88 -6.30 23.18
C ASP A 82 -1.07 -4.90 22.54
N LEU A 83 -2.30 -4.61 22.15
CA LEU A 83 -2.63 -3.37 21.47
C LEU A 83 -2.38 -2.12 22.33
N ALA A 84 -2.47 -2.22 23.65
CA ALA A 84 -2.17 -1.11 24.55
C ALA A 84 -0.67 -0.81 24.55
N THR A 85 0.16 -1.84 24.69
CA THR A 85 1.61 -1.71 24.59
C THR A 85 2.04 -1.22 23.20
N LEU A 86 1.44 -1.75 22.12
CA LEU A 86 1.70 -1.29 20.75
C LEU A 86 1.38 0.19 20.57
N SER A 87 0.25 0.68 21.10
CA SER A 87 -0.12 2.10 20.97
C SER A 87 0.92 3.03 21.61
N GLN A 88 1.49 2.63 22.75
CA GLN A 88 2.55 3.37 23.44
C GLN A 88 3.88 3.27 22.68
N LEU A 89 4.28 2.06 22.30
CA LEU A 89 5.54 1.80 21.60
C LEU A 89 5.62 2.55 20.27
N LEU A 90 4.52 2.59 19.52
CA LEU A 90 4.43 3.28 18.24
C LEU A 90 4.04 4.75 18.40
N ALA A 91 3.93 5.25 19.63
CA ALA A 91 3.59 6.64 19.94
C ALA A 91 2.32 7.12 19.21
N ILE A 92 1.25 6.29 19.18
CA ILE A 92 0.00 6.65 18.52
C ILE A 92 -0.67 7.80 19.29
N PRO A 93 -1.03 8.91 18.64
CA PRO A 93 -1.79 9.97 19.29
C PRO A 93 -3.10 9.45 19.90
N GLN A 94 -3.43 9.86 21.13
CA GLN A 94 -4.60 9.32 21.83
C GLN A 94 -5.90 9.57 21.06
N SER A 95 -6.07 10.73 20.42
CA SER A 95 -7.24 11.03 19.58
C SER A 95 -7.38 10.03 18.43
N LEU A 96 -6.26 9.67 17.81
CA LEU A 96 -6.21 8.73 16.71
C LEU A 96 -6.50 7.30 17.21
N TRP A 97 -5.91 6.93 18.35
CA TRP A 97 -6.12 5.62 18.97
C TRP A 97 -7.59 5.35 19.30
N MET A 98 -8.30 6.34 19.88
CA MET A 98 -9.71 6.20 20.20
C MET A 98 -10.59 5.93 18.98
N ARG A 99 -10.26 6.57 17.84
CA ARG A 99 -10.97 6.31 16.56
C ARG A 99 -10.64 4.92 16.01
N MET A 100 -9.34 4.56 16.02
CA MET A 100 -8.89 3.24 15.55
C MET A 100 -9.60 2.10 16.29
N VAL A 101 -9.71 2.19 17.64
CA VAL A 101 -10.36 1.16 18.45
C VAL A 101 -11.83 0.95 18.04
N GLN A 102 -12.56 2.02 17.70
CA GLN A 102 -13.94 1.91 17.23
C GLN A 102 -14.01 1.19 15.87
N ASP A 103 -13.11 1.53 14.94
CA ASP A 103 -13.12 0.92 13.60
C ASP A 103 -12.57 -0.50 13.60
N MET A 104 -11.72 -0.86 14.57
CA MET A 104 -11.21 -2.23 14.75
C MET A 104 -12.33 -3.26 14.97
N GLU A 105 -13.47 -2.87 15.51
CA GLU A 105 -14.60 -3.79 15.71
C GLU A 105 -15.08 -4.43 14.40
N GLN A 106 -15.03 -3.67 13.31
CA GLN A 106 -15.46 -4.09 11.97
C GLN A 106 -14.32 -4.65 11.10
N ALA A 107 -13.06 -4.40 11.49
CA ALA A 107 -11.92 -4.76 10.68
C ALA A 107 -11.66 -6.28 10.65
N ARG A 108 -11.22 -6.78 9.51
CA ARG A 108 -10.81 -8.17 9.25
C ARG A 108 -9.31 -8.35 9.24
N ALA A 109 -8.59 -7.29 8.89
CA ALA A 109 -7.14 -7.26 8.91
C ALA A 109 -6.65 -5.89 9.39
N MET A 110 -5.45 -5.88 9.93
CA MET A 110 -4.75 -4.69 10.38
C MET A 110 -3.36 -4.69 9.77
N PHE A 111 -2.97 -3.55 9.22
CA PHE A 111 -1.66 -3.40 8.59
C PHE A 111 -0.92 -2.25 9.25
N PHE A 112 0.33 -2.50 9.62
CA PHE A 112 1.22 -1.51 10.22
C PHE A 112 2.29 -1.12 9.21
N ALA A 113 2.34 0.16 8.85
CA ALA A 113 3.24 0.64 7.81
C ALA A 113 4.19 1.71 8.33
N TYR A 114 5.37 1.73 7.72
CA TYR A 114 6.37 2.78 7.86
C TYR A 114 6.65 3.45 6.51
N GLU A 115 6.70 4.77 6.51
CA GLU A 115 7.11 5.60 5.37
C GLU A 115 8.20 6.55 5.82
N PRO A 116 9.45 6.38 5.34
CA PRO A 116 10.55 7.28 5.69
C PRO A 116 10.32 8.69 5.15
N ASP A 117 10.88 9.67 5.84
CA ASP A 117 11.04 11.06 5.39
C ASP A 117 12.45 11.56 5.78
N GLU A 118 12.69 12.85 5.71
CA GLU A 118 13.98 13.45 6.11
C GLU A 118 14.26 13.37 7.62
N GLY A 119 13.27 12.98 8.43
CA GLY A 119 13.38 12.85 9.89
C GLY A 119 12.99 11.45 10.40
N ALA A 120 12.07 11.44 11.33
CA ALA A 120 11.57 10.22 11.96
C ALA A 120 10.70 9.34 11.07
N GLY A 121 10.26 9.86 9.95
CA GLY A 121 9.26 9.22 9.10
C GLY A 121 7.84 9.29 9.69
N THR A 122 6.95 8.54 9.08
CA THR A 122 5.56 8.43 9.52
C THR A 122 5.16 6.98 9.68
N TYR A 123 4.35 6.73 10.69
CA TYR A 123 3.64 5.46 10.84
C TYR A 123 2.24 5.55 10.28
N ARG A 124 1.73 4.41 9.86
CA ARG A 124 0.33 4.24 9.48
C ARG A 124 -0.20 2.92 10.02
N VAL A 125 -1.43 2.92 10.51
CA VAL A 125 -2.24 1.72 10.63
C VAL A 125 -3.34 1.79 9.59
N TYR A 126 -3.50 0.71 8.83
CA TYR A 126 -4.61 0.53 7.91
C TYR A 126 -5.50 -0.58 8.46
N LEU A 127 -6.80 -0.32 8.57
CA LEU A 127 -7.83 -1.28 8.98
C LEU A 127 -8.64 -1.66 7.75
N GLU A 128 -8.72 -2.95 7.45
CA GLU A 128 -9.46 -3.47 6.31
C GLU A 128 -10.76 -4.14 6.76
N PHE A 129 -11.89 -3.71 6.18
CA PHE A 129 -13.24 -4.16 6.57
C PHE A 129 -13.75 -5.33 5.74
N MET A 130 -13.27 -5.52 4.51
CA MET A 130 -13.67 -6.58 3.57
C MET A 130 -15.20 -6.72 3.44
N PRO A 131 -15.86 -5.84 2.68
CA PRO A 131 -17.29 -5.91 2.46
C PRO A 131 -17.69 -7.21 1.76
N ALA A 132 -18.90 -7.71 2.07
CA ALA A 132 -19.43 -8.89 1.41
C ALA A 132 -19.58 -8.65 -0.10
N PRO A 133 -19.19 -9.61 -0.98
CA PRO A 133 -19.25 -9.45 -2.42
C PRO A 133 -20.65 -9.12 -2.94
N GLU A 134 -21.71 -9.67 -2.33
CA GLU A 134 -23.09 -9.37 -2.66
C GLU A 134 -23.44 -7.92 -2.40
N ALA A 135 -23.03 -7.38 -1.25
CA ALA A 135 -23.28 -6.00 -0.91
C ALA A 135 -22.52 -5.05 -1.86
N LEU A 136 -21.29 -5.42 -2.25
CA LEU A 136 -20.51 -4.63 -3.20
C LEU A 136 -21.18 -4.61 -4.59
N ARG A 137 -21.66 -5.76 -5.10
CA ARG A 137 -22.42 -5.81 -6.36
C ARG A 137 -23.71 -4.99 -6.30
N GLN A 138 -24.39 -5.01 -5.17
CA GLN A 138 -25.66 -4.35 -4.97
C GLN A 138 -25.51 -2.82 -4.89
N HIS A 139 -24.47 -2.33 -4.22
CA HIS A 139 -24.25 -0.90 -3.96
C HIS A 139 -23.20 -0.25 -4.89
N GLY A 140 -22.43 -1.05 -5.63
CA GLY A 140 -21.40 -0.58 -6.56
C GLY A 140 -20.13 -0.04 -5.91
N VAL A 141 -20.24 0.62 -4.76
CA VAL A 141 -19.12 1.18 -3.97
C VAL A 141 -19.36 0.97 -2.49
N LEU A 142 -18.36 0.45 -1.78
CA LEU A 142 -18.43 0.25 -0.34
C LEU A 142 -17.11 0.66 0.35
N PRO A 143 -17.15 1.08 1.62
CA PRO A 143 -15.92 1.25 2.41
C PRO A 143 -15.15 -0.06 2.47
N LEU A 144 -13.87 -0.03 2.09
CA LEU A 144 -12.95 -1.14 2.29
C LEU A 144 -12.15 -0.99 3.58
N GLY A 145 -11.81 0.23 3.97
CA GLY A 145 -11.00 0.45 5.15
C GLY A 145 -10.69 1.91 5.44
N CYS A 146 -9.95 2.10 6.52
CA CYS A 146 -9.42 3.39 6.95
C CYS A 146 -7.91 3.30 7.21
N GLY A 147 -7.17 4.34 6.82
CA GLY A 147 -5.76 4.51 7.12
C GLY A 147 -5.56 5.67 8.11
N TYR A 148 -4.88 5.41 9.20
CA TYR A 148 -4.51 6.37 10.24
C TYR A 148 -3.02 6.66 10.15
N LYS A 149 -2.63 7.89 9.87
CA LYS A 149 -1.22 8.28 9.69
C LYS A 149 -0.82 9.31 10.74
N TRP A 150 0.38 9.15 11.33
CA TRP A 150 0.94 10.08 12.32
C TRP A 150 2.45 10.16 12.25
N HIS A 151 3.00 11.23 12.85
CA HIS A 151 4.44 11.40 13.05
C HIS A 151 4.82 10.92 14.45
N PRO A 152 5.55 9.79 14.59
CA PRO A 152 5.77 9.18 15.89
C PRO A 152 6.64 10.03 16.82
N ALA A 153 7.62 10.79 16.30
CA ALA A 153 8.50 11.63 17.11
C ALA A 153 7.76 12.79 17.78
N THR A 154 6.71 13.31 17.16
CA THR A 154 5.93 14.46 17.67
C THR A 154 4.56 14.08 18.17
N GLN A 155 4.15 12.82 17.99
CA GLN A 155 2.80 12.32 18.28
C GLN A 155 1.70 13.13 17.57
N ARG A 156 2.02 13.72 16.42
CA ARG A 156 1.10 14.55 15.67
C ARG A 156 0.34 13.69 14.66
N GLU A 157 -0.98 13.80 14.69
CA GLU A 157 -1.85 13.27 13.65
C GLU A 157 -1.49 13.90 12.30
N ALA A 158 -1.32 13.08 11.27
CA ALA A 158 -0.99 13.55 9.93
C ALA A 158 -2.19 13.42 8.99
N ALA A 159 -2.94 12.31 9.04
CA ALA A 159 -4.13 12.12 8.21
C ALA A 159 -4.98 10.93 8.66
N ILE A 160 -6.27 11.01 8.29
CA ILE A 160 -7.15 9.86 8.20
C ILE A 160 -7.57 9.74 6.74
N THR A 161 -7.38 8.53 6.18
CA THR A 161 -7.64 8.23 4.76
C THR A 161 -8.74 7.18 4.68
N ALA A 162 -9.80 7.47 3.94
CA ALA A 162 -10.83 6.48 3.62
C ALA A 162 -10.50 5.78 2.29
N TYR A 163 -10.71 4.47 2.26
CA TYR A 163 -10.57 3.63 1.08
C TYR A 163 -11.92 3.04 0.73
N ARG A 164 -12.38 3.30 -0.50
CA ARG A 164 -13.67 2.81 -0.99
C ARG A 164 -13.43 1.86 -2.15
N MET A 165 -13.90 0.64 -2.01
CA MET A 165 -13.81 -0.37 -3.06
C MET A 165 -14.96 -0.20 -4.04
N ARG A 166 -14.62 -0.17 -5.33
CA ARG A 166 -15.59 -0.11 -6.41
C ARG A 166 -15.74 -1.47 -7.09
N HIS A 167 -16.98 -1.86 -7.33
CA HIS A 167 -17.29 -3.01 -8.17
C HIS A 167 -17.29 -2.60 -9.64
N LEU A 168 -16.58 -3.37 -10.46
CA LEU A 168 -16.45 -3.15 -11.90
C LEU A 168 -16.99 -4.38 -12.64
N GLU A 169 -18.11 -4.20 -13.33
CA GLU A 169 -18.88 -5.32 -13.93
C GLU A 169 -18.35 -5.77 -15.29
N SER A 170 -17.51 -4.98 -15.93
CA SER A 170 -16.98 -5.26 -17.27
C SER A 170 -15.66 -4.54 -17.51
N PRO A 171 -14.82 -5.02 -18.46
CA PRO A 171 -13.61 -4.31 -18.86
C PRO A 171 -13.89 -2.89 -19.39
N ALA A 172 -15.05 -2.67 -20.02
CA ALA A 172 -15.46 -1.34 -20.45
C ALA A 172 -15.74 -0.42 -19.25
N ALA A 173 -16.46 -0.91 -18.22
CA ALA A 173 -16.70 -0.17 -16.99
C ALA A 173 -15.39 0.11 -16.23
N PHE A 174 -14.45 -0.85 -16.24
CA PHE A 174 -13.11 -0.65 -15.68
C PHE A 174 -12.39 0.53 -16.34
N ASN A 175 -12.29 0.53 -17.68
CA ASN A 175 -11.63 1.60 -18.41
C ASN A 175 -12.36 2.94 -18.21
N GLN A 176 -13.68 2.95 -18.36
CA GLN A 176 -14.50 4.17 -18.15
C GLN A 176 -14.24 4.79 -16.76
N HIS A 177 -13.94 3.98 -15.76
CA HIS A 177 -13.70 4.43 -14.40
C HIS A 177 -12.24 4.86 -14.17
N LEU A 178 -11.28 4.14 -14.76
CA LEU A 178 -9.85 4.42 -14.63
C LEU A 178 -9.39 5.62 -15.46
N ASP A 179 -9.90 5.76 -16.69
CA ASP A 179 -9.48 6.80 -17.64
C ASP A 179 -9.53 8.23 -17.07
N PRO A 180 -10.59 8.64 -16.31
CA PRO A 180 -10.62 9.97 -15.71
C PRO A 180 -9.50 10.23 -14.70
N TYR A 181 -9.05 9.21 -13.96
CA TYR A 181 -7.91 9.35 -13.04
C TYR A 181 -6.60 9.50 -13.79
N LEU A 182 -6.38 8.67 -14.82
CA LEU A 182 -5.18 8.74 -15.65
C LEU A 182 -5.11 10.06 -16.43
N ALA A 183 -6.25 10.54 -16.95
CA ALA A 183 -6.33 11.80 -17.68
C ALA A 183 -5.99 13.05 -16.84
N LYS A 184 -6.17 12.97 -15.50
CA LYS A 184 -5.79 14.05 -14.57
C LYS A 184 -4.27 14.15 -14.35
N LEU A 185 -3.52 13.09 -14.67
CA LEU A 185 -2.07 13.07 -14.53
C LEU A 185 -1.45 13.94 -15.63
N ARG A 186 -0.84 15.05 -15.23
CA ARG A 186 -0.24 16.04 -16.15
C ARG A 186 1.16 15.63 -16.61
N ASN A 187 1.91 14.90 -15.75
CA ASN A 187 3.19 14.33 -16.18
C ASN A 187 2.94 13.19 -17.16
N PRO A 188 3.30 13.35 -18.46
CA PRO A 188 3.00 12.35 -19.48
C PRO A 188 3.75 11.02 -19.27
N VAL A 189 4.94 11.06 -18.69
CA VAL A 189 5.73 9.85 -18.43
C VAL A 189 5.11 9.06 -17.30
N LEU A 190 4.70 9.73 -16.20
CA LEU A 190 4.01 9.10 -15.07
C LEU A 190 2.73 8.41 -15.55
N ARG A 191 1.93 9.12 -16.37
CA ARG A 191 0.72 8.55 -16.97
C ARG A 191 1.02 7.34 -17.83
N GLN A 192 1.99 7.42 -18.75
CA GLN A 192 2.36 6.31 -19.63
C GLN A 192 2.85 5.08 -18.85
N VAL A 193 3.61 5.27 -17.77
CA VAL A 193 4.07 4.16 -16.93
C VAL A 193 2.88 3.51 -16.22
N ALA A 194 1.97 4.29 -15.65
CA ALA A 194 0.76 3.76 -15.02
C ALA A 194 -0.10 2.98 -16.03
N GLU A 195 -0.36 3.56 -17.22
CA GLU A 195 -1.09 2.91 -18.33
C GLU A 195 -0.42 1.60 -18.75
N GLY A 196 0.91 1.59 -18.91
CA GLY A 196 1.68 0.41 -19.32
C GLY A 196 1.58 -0.73 -18.31
N ILE A 197 1.66 -0.44 -17.01
CA ILE A 197 1.48 -1.45 -15.95
C ILE A 197 0.06 -2.02 -16.00
N VAL A 198 -0.95 -1.19 -16.09
CA VAL A 198 -2.36 -1.63 -16.19
C VAL A 198 -2.61 -2.47 -17.43
N GLN A 199 -2.06 -2.07 -18.57
CA GLN A 199 -2.17 -2.80 -19.83
C GLN A 199 -1.55 -4.20 -19.73
N GLN A 200 -0.36 -4.32 -19.15
CA GLN A 200 0.29 -5.61 -18.96
C GLN A 200 -0.51 -6.51 -17.99
N ALA A 201 -1.04 -5.94 -16.91
CA ALA A 201 -1.91 -6.67 -15.98
C ALA A 201 -3.18 -7.18 -16.67
N SER A 202 -3.85 -6.31 -17.44
CA SER A 202 -5.09 -6.63 -18.18
C SER A 202 -4.87 -7.63 -19.32
N ALA A 203 -3.66 -7.76 -19.84
CA ALA A 203 -3.31 -8.79 -20.81
C ALA A 203 -3.17 -10.20 -20.18
N GLN A 204 -3.01 -10.28 -18.87
CA GLN A 204 -2.80 -11.55 -18.15
C GLN A 204 -4.02 -11.99 -17.33
N ALA A 205 -4.85 -11.06 -16.87
CA ALA A 205 -5.99 -11.35 -16.03
C ALA A 205 -7.18 -10.43 -16.36
N ASP A 206 -8.40 -10.89 -16.06
CA ASP A 206 -9.60 -10.11 -16.26
C ASP A 206 -9.61 -8.87 -15.34
N PRO A 207 -9.67 -7.65 -15.90
CA PRO A 207 -9.71 -6.42 -15.11
C PRO A 207 -10.90 -6.34 -14.13
N CYS A 208 -11.99 -7.08 -14.36
CA CYS A 208 -13.12 -7.16 -13.43
C CYS A 208 -12.74 -7.85 -12.10
N GLY A 209 -11.68 -8.65 -12.11
CA GLY A 209 -11.10 -9.27 -10.92
C GLY A 209 -10.16 -8.35 -10.14
N PHE A 210 -9.77 -7.20 -10.71
CA PHE A 210 -8.89 -6.26 -10.02
C PHE A 210 -9.66 -5.52 -8.92
N MET A 211 -8.95 -5.19 -7.85
CA MET A 211 -9.52 -4.39 -6.77
C MET A 211 -9.21 -2.91 -7.02
N PHE A 212 -10.23 -2.14 -7.37
CA PHE A 212 -10.13 -0.70 -7.59
C PHE A 212 -10.54 0.03 -6.31
N LEU A 213 -9.64 0.85 -5.76
CA LEU A 213 -9.87 1.66 -4.58
C LEU A 213 -9.82 3.14 -4.93
N GLU A 214 -10.88 3.83 -4.59
CA GLU A 214 -10.91 5.29 -4.50
C GLU A 214 -10.35 5.70 -3.15
N VAL A 215 -9.46 6.67 -3.13
CA VAL A 215 -8.74 7.10 -1.92
C VAL A 215 -9.11 8.53 -1.60
N GLU A 216 -9.80 8.72 -0.48
CA GLU A 216 -10.33 10.00 -0.04
C GLU A 216 -9.70 10.44 1.29
N GLU A 217 -9.38 11.72 1.39
CA GLU A 217 -8.94 12.37 2.63
C GLU A 217 -9.73 13.67 2.79
N ALA A 218 -10.42 13.82 3.93
CA ALA A 218 -11.17 15.04 4.21
C ALA A 218 -10.24 16.26 4.24
N ASP A 219 -10.74 17.38 3.72
CA ASP A 219 -10.06 18.70 3.77
C ASP A 219 -8.68 18.74 3.09
N THR A 220 -8.39 17.80 2.18
CA THR A 220 -7.14 17.79 1.42
C THR A 220 -7.38 17.87 -0.10
N ARG A 221 -6.27 18.07 -0.85
CA ARG A 221 -6.29 18.03 -2.32
C ARG A 221 -6.08 16.64 -2.89
N ARG A 222 -6.07 15.62 -2.05
CA ARG A 222 -5.80 14.25 -2.48
C ARG A 222 -6.90 13.76 -3.41
N ASP A 223 -6.48 13.34 -4.59
CA ASP A 223 -7.34 12.71 -5.60
C ASP A 223 -6.52 11.57 -6.22
N SER A 224 -6.74 10.35 -5.74
CA SER A 224 -5.91 9.22 -6.11
C SER A 224 -6.70 7.92 -6.07
N PHE A 225 -6.18 6.93 -6.78
CA PHE A 225 -6.68 5.57 -6.76
C PHE A 225 -5.57 4.58 -6.39
N THR A 226 -5.98 3.38 -5.98
CA THR A 226 -5.11 2.21 -5.87
C THR A 226 -5.75 1.07 -6.64
N LEU A 227 -4.94 0.34 -7.40
CA LEU A 227 -5.38 -0.78 -8.21
C LEU A 227 -4.54 -2.01 -7.87
N THR A 228 -5.18 -3.07 -7.35
CA THR A 228 -4.52 -4.33 -7.04
C THR A 228 -4.84 -5.37 -8.12
N PHE A 229 -3.81 -5.95 -8.74
CA PHE A 229 -3.87 -6.83 -9.90
C PHE A 229 -4.01 -8.28 -9.47
N ARG A 230 -5.22 -8.71 -9.18
CA ARG A 230 -5.47 -10.10 -8.80
C ARG A 230 -5.36 -11.01 -10.02
N GLY A 231 -4.57 -12.08 -9.89
CA GLY A 231 -4.42 -13.10 -10.94
C GLY A 231 -3.43 -12.73 -12.06
N ALA A 232 -2.82 -11.55 -12.03
CA ALA A 232 -1.71 -11.20 -12.94
C ALA A 232 -0.37 -11.53 -12.27
N ASP A 233 0.56 -12.09 -13.04
CA ASP A 233 1.95 -12.30 -12.65
C ASP A 233 2.82 -11.22 -13.31
N LEU A 234 3.21 -10.22 -12.55
CA LEU A 234 3.91 -9.04 -13.04
C LEU A 234 5.32 -8.98 -12.40
N PRO A 235 6.33 -9.63 -12.99
CA PRO A 235 7.69 -9.56 -12.46
C PRO A 235 8.16 -8.10 -12.39
N LEU A 236 8.52 -7.61 -11.20
CA LEU A 236 8.94 -6.20 -11.01
C LEU A 236 10.07 -5.80 -11.94
N ARG A 237 11.00 -6.71 -12.23
CA ARG A 237 12.11 -6.51 -13.18
C ARG A 237 11.67 -6.10 -14.58
N ALA A 238 10.48 -6.50 -15.03
CA ALA A 238 9.96 -6.14 -16.35
C ALA A 238 9.66 -4.65 -16.47
N PHE A 239 9.42 -3.98 -15.35
CA PHE A 239 9.06 -2.56 -15.29
C PHE A 239 10.24 -1.65 -14.95
N ILE A 240 11.44 -2.20 -14.66
CA ILE A 240 12.62 -1.39 -14.33
C ILE A 240 12.90 -0.30 -15.38
N PRO A 241 12.90 -0.57 -16.70
CA PRO A 241 13.14 0.47 -17.69
C PRO A 241 12.12 1.61 -17.64
N ASP A 242 10.85 1.29 -17.41
CA ASP A 242 9.79 2.28 -17.29
C ASP A 242 9.90 3.11 -16.01
N LEU A 243 10.24 2.48 -14.88
CA LEU A 243 10.46 3.16 -13.62
C LEU A 243 11.69 4.07 -13.66
N LEU A 244 12.77 3.67 -14.35
CA LEU A 244 13.93 4.53 -14.58
C LEU A 244 13.61 5.72 -15.50
N ARG A 245 12.81 5.50 -16.55
CA ARG A 245 12.32 6.58 -17.41
C ARG A 245 11.44 7.56 -16.61
N LEU A 246 10.60 7.07 -15.71
CA LEU A 246 9.81 7.91 -14.80
C LEU A 246 10.74 8.69 -13.85
N ALA A 247 11.72 8.05 -13.24
CA ALA A 247 12.69 8.69 -12.38
C ALA A 247 13.41 9.85 -13.09
N ALA A 248 13.91 9.60 -14.31
CA ALA A 248 14.54 10.62 -15.13
C ALA A 248 13.62 11.81 -15.41
N SER A 249 12.32 11.57 -15.68
CA SER A 249 11.33 12.63 -15.91
C SER A 249 11.03 13.48 -14.68
N LEU A 250 11.34 12.95 -13.49
CA LEU A 250 11.17 13.60 -12.19
C LEU A 250 12.51 14.15 -11.63
N ALA A 251 13.59 14.09 -12.40
CA ALA A 251 14.96 14.47 -12.01
C ALA A 251 15.48 13.68 -10.79
N LEU A 252 15.05 12.42 -10.62
CA LEU A 252 15.49 11.51 -9.57
C LEU A 252 16.75 10.75 -10.03
N ALA A 253 17.64 10.42 -9.09
CA ALA A 253 18.85 9.68 -9.41
C ALA A 253 18.54 8.22 -9.75
N GLU A 254 19.02 7.75 -10.90
CA GLU A 254 18.86 6.35 -11.34
C GLU A 254 19.41 5.36 -10.30
N SER A 255 20.56 5.69 -9.70
CA SER A 255 21.20 4.84 -8.68
C SER A 255 20.33 4.65 -7.42
N GLU A 256 19.51 5.64 -7.06
CA GLU A 256 18.56 5.49 -5.95
C GLU A 256 17.47 4.49 -6.29
N VAL A 257 16.89 4.60 -7.50
CA VAL A 257 15.86 3.66 -7.96
C VAL A 257 16.40 2.24 -8.01
N LEU A 258 17.57 2.05 -8.62
CA LEU A 258 18.22 0.74 -8.72
C LEU A 258 18.57 0.17 -7.34
N GLY A 259 18.99 1.01 -6.39
CA GLY A 259 19.26 0.60 -5.01
C GLY A 259 18.07 -0.05 -4.31
N PHE A 260 16.83 0.25 -4.73
CA PHE A 260 15.60 -0.38 -4.22
C PHE A 260 15.12 -1.56 -5.06
N LEU A 261 15.42 -1.58 -6.37
CA LEU A 261 14.85 -2.50 -7.34
C LEU A 261 15.72 -3.74 -7.63
N LEU A 262 16.98 -3.74 -7.23
CA LEU A 262 17.95 -4.81 -7.52
C LEU A 262 18.30 -5.66 -6.28
N PRO A 263 17.35 -6.17 -5.50
CA PRO A 263 17.62 -7.27 -4.60
C PRO A 263 17.73 -8.57 -5.42
N ASP A 264 18.51 -9.52 -4.93
CA ASP A 264 18.78 -10.81 -5.58
C ASP A 264 17.53 -11.71 -5.71
N GLU A 265 16.41 -11.35 -5.08
CA GLU A 265 15.18 -12.14 -5.09
C GLU A 265 14.18 -11.68 -6.16
N PRO A 266 13.50 -12.63 -6.82
CA PRO A 266 12.42 -12.30 -7.75
C PRO A 266 11.25 -11.68 -6.97
N ARG A 267 10.84 -10.48 -7.35
CA ARG A 267 9.71 -9.74 -6.76
C ARG A 267 8.61 -9.55 -7.79
N SER A 268 7.38 -9.60 -7.33
CA SER A 268 6.20 -9.38 -8.16
C SER A 268 5.53 -8.06 -7.81
N LEU A 269 5.28 -7.24 -8.82
CA LEU A 269 4.45 -6.06 -8.71
C LEU A 269 2.99 -6.53 -8.68
N TYR A 270 2.26 -6.23 -7.63
CA TYR A 270 0.87 -6.67 -7.52
C TYR A 270 -0.12 -5.52 -7.36
N SER A 271 0.35 -4.30 -7.11
CA SER A 271 -0.53 -3.14 -6.99
C SER A 271 0.18 -1.86 -7.42
N LEU A 272 -0.60 -0.89 -7.86
CA LEU A 272 -0.15 0.49 -8.06
C LEU A 272 -1.12 1.48 -7.43
N ALA A 273 -0.62 2.65 -7.02
CA ALA A 273 -1.44 3.80 -6.73
C ALA A 273 -0.92 5.01 -7.49
N ALA A 274 -1.83 5.81 -8.04
CA ALA A 274 -1.47 7.03 -8.74
C ALA A 274 -2.50 8.14 -8.49
N GLY A 275 -2.11 9.38 -8.74
CA GLY A 275 -2.96 10.54 -8.58
C GLY A 275 -2.23 11.75 -8.04
N THR A 276 -2.97 12.65 -7.41
CA THR A 276 -2.45 13.83 -6.72
C THR A 276 -2.41 13.58 -5.22
N ALA A 277 -1.27 13.80 -4.59
CA ALA A 277 -1.10 13.73 -3.16
C ALA A 277 -1.63 15.01 -2.47
N ARG A 278 -1.69 15.01 -1.12
CA ARG A 278 -2.21 16.15 -0.34
C ARG A 278 -1.43 17.44 -0.52
N ASP A 279 -0.13 17.34 -0.84
CA ASP A 279 0.76 18.47 -1.14
C ASP A 279 0.57 19.03 -2.56
N GLY A 280 -0.29 18.40 -3.37
CA GLY A 280 -0.60 18.79 -4.74
C GLY A 280 0.36 18.20 -5.78
N HIS A 281 1.38 17.43 -5.37
CA HIS A 281 2.26 16.73 -6.31
C HIS A 281 1.61 15.46 -6.85
N GLU A 282 1.80 15.22 -8.13
CA GLU A 282 1.45 13.95 -8.75
C GLU A 282 2.42 12.86 -8.30
N PHE A 283 1.91 11.65 -8.15
CA PHE A 283 2.71 10.51 -7.73
C PHE A 283 2.30 9.22 -8.41
N LEU A 284 3.24 8.31 -8.51
CA LEU A 284 3.04 6.89 -8.75
C LEU A 284 3.68 6.12 -7.59
N THR A 285 2.95 5.17 -7.03
CA THR A 285 3.49 4.19 -6.08
C THR A 285 3.32 2.81 -6.67
N VAL A 286 4.39 2.03 -6.70
CA VAL A 286 4.36 0.61 -7.04
C VAL A 286 4.51 -0.20 -5.77
N TYR A 287 3.70 -1.26 -5.63
CA TYR A 287 3.70 -2.17 -4.49
C TYR A 287 4.13 -3.55 -4.96
N TYR A 288 5.00 -4.18 -4.18
CA TYR A 288 5.60 -5.47 -4.54
C TYR A 288 5.88 -6.30 -3.27
N ASP A 289 5.96 -7.61 -3.44
CA ASP A 289 6.25 -8.62 -2.41
C ASP A 289 7.68 -9.15 -2.49
#